data_8c8af568c06cdd84aae31796de12922d
#
_entry.id   8c8af568c06cdd84aae31796de12922d
#
_cell.length_a   1.000
_cell.length_b   1.000
_cell.length_c   1.000
_cell.angle_alpha   90.00
_cell.angle_beta   90.00
_cell.angle_gamma   90.00
#
_symmetry.space_group_name_H-M   'P 1'
#
loop_
_entity.id
_entity.type
_entity.pdbx_description
1 polymer ?
#
loop_
_entity_poly.entity_id
_entity_poly.type
_entity_poly.pdbx_seq_one_letter_code
_entity_poly.pdbx_strand_id
1 'polypeptide(L)'
;LYLILEEVAMKKVAFLLISLFILGCAQNITPPRSVSSNIIHETDDEQHEIVILDPEFQSWFVTNAKPIGFYSLRFYESHNIRYVTAWNQKARNTYGPITNEINYDPNEDYGMEVNYKLYWYFKYIESIYGRYFFL
;
A
#
# COMPACT_ATOMS: atom_id res chain seq x y z
N LEU A 1 10.11 -34.87 49.40
CA LEU A 1 10.58 -33.48 49.36
C LEU A 1 11.37 -33.22 48.08
N TYR A 2 12.28 -34.09 47.67
CA TYR A 2 13.13 -33.91 46.46
C TYR A 2 12.30 -33.88 45.16
N LEU A 3 11.33 -34.79 45.02
CA LEU A 3 10.45 -34.85 43.83
C LEU A 3 9.56 -33.60 43.67
N ILE A 4 9.16 -32.97 44.76
CA ILE A 4 8.34 -31.72 44.72
C ILE A 4 9.20 -30.53 44.26
N LEU A 5 10.47 -30.51 44.64
CA LEU A 5 11.37 -29.44 44.21
C LEU A 5 11.71 -29.52 42.72
N GLU A 6 11.83 -30.69 42.12
CA GLU A 6 12.05 -30.85 40.66
C GLU A 6 10.81 -30.46 39.87
N GLU A 7 9.59 -30.80 40.33
CA GLU A 7 8.37 -30.41 39.64
C GLU A 7 8.14 -28.89 39.63
N VAL A 8 8.47 -28.23 40.72
CA VAL A 8 8.41 -26.75 40.80
C VAL A 8 9.46 -26.08 39.93
N ALA A 9 10.67 -26.66 39.85
CA ALA A 9 11.73 -26.15 39.01
C ALA A 9 11.39 -26.30 37.52
N MET A 10 10.86 -27.42 37.07
CA MET A 10 10.40 -27.65 35.69
C MET A 10 9.27 -26.72 35.32
N LYS A 11 8.29 -26.48 36.17
CA LYS A 11 7.20 -25.53 35.93
C LYS A 11 7.72 -24.08 35.76
N LYS A 12 8.69 -23.68 36.58
CA LYS A 12 9.32 -22.33 36.45
C LYS A 12 10.13 -22.18 35.15
N VAL A 13 10.85 -23.21 34.72
CA VAL A 13 11.60 -23.22 33.46
C VAL A 13 10.63 -23.19 32.28
N ALA A 14 9.54 -23.95 32.30
CA ALA A 14 8.50 -23.93 31.27
C ALA A 14 7.82 -22.56 31.16
N PHE A 15 7.52 -21.90 32.27
CA PHE A 15 6.98 -20.53 32.28
C PHE A 15 7.98 -19.49 31.72
N LEU A 16 9.27 -19.64 32.03
CA LEU A 16 10.32 -18.77 31.52
C LEU A 16 10.51 -18.92 30.00
N LEU A 17 10.41 -20.13 29.48
CA LEU A 17 10.50 -20.39 28.03
C LEU A 17 9.27 -19.89 27.28
N ILE A 18 8.06 -19.97 27.87
CA ILE A 18 6.84 -19.43 27.26
C ILE A 18 6.87 -17.90 27.24
N SER A 19 7.41 -17.25 28.28
CA SER A 19 7.51 -15.79 28.30
C SER A 19 8.51 -15.22 27.27
N LEU A 20 9.52 -16.02 26.88
CA LEU A 20 10.50 -15.62 25.86
C LEU A 20 9.91 -15.65 24.44
N PHE A 21 8.88 -16.47 24.21
CA PHE A 21 8.24 -16.57 22.88
C PHE A 21 7.27 -15.42 22.58
N ILE A 22 6.84 -14.65 23.58
CA ILE A 22 5.88 -13.55 23.40
C ILE A 22 6.56 -12.23 23.03
N LEU A 23 7.90 -12.12 23.15
CA LEU A 23 8.65 -10.89 22.83
C LEU A 23 9.10 -10.77 21.36
N GLY A 24 8.69 -11.69 20.50
CA GLY A 24 9.16 -11.68 19.11
C GLY A 24 8.04 -11.52 18.11
N CYS A 25 7.43 -10.36 17.97
CA CYS A 25 6.85 -9.82 16.74
C CYS A 25 6.12 -8.49 17.00
N ALA A 26 6.76 -7.54 17.67
CA ALA A 26 6.46 -6.15 17.38
C ALA A 26 7.20 -5.81 16.08
N GLN A 27 6.63 -6.21 14.94
CA GLN A 27 7.03 -5.60 13.70
C GLN A 27 6.66 -4.13 13.83
N ASN A 28 7.67 -3.28 14.01
CA ASN A 28 7.55 -1.86 13.80
C ASN A 28 7.12 -1.68 12.34
N ILE A 29 5.81 -1.63 12.12
CA ILE A 29 5.26 -1.09 10.89
C ILE A 29 5.59 0.39 10.97
N THR A 30 6.77 0.75 10.53
CA THR A 30 7.10 2.13 10.26
C THR A 30 6.11 2.57 9.19
N PRO A 31 5.22 3.55 9.46
CA PRO A 31 4.36 4.06 8.42
C PRO A 31 5.28 4.53 7.28
N PRO A 32 5.02 4.18 6.01
CA PRO A 32 5.85 4.66 4.94
C PRO A 32 5.88 6.17 5.03
N ARG A 33 7.10 6.67 5.01
CA ARG A 33 7.45 8.06 4.85
C ARG A 33 6.52 8.64 3.81
N SER A 34 5.79 9.70 4.16
CA SER A 34 4.79 10.40 3.36
C SER A 34 4.84 10.03 1.89
N VAL A 35 3.82 9.33 1.41
CA VAL A 35 3.64 9.02 0.00
C VAL A 35 3.59 10.35 -0.73
N SER A 36 4.73 10.76 -1.28
CA SER A 36 4.85 12.00 -2.00
C SER A 36 4.10 11.85 -3.32
N SER A 37 3.10 12.63 -3.42
CA SER A 37 2.12 12.87 -4.45
C SER A 37 2.48 12.42 -5.85
N ASN A 38 1.60 11.65 -6.39
CA ASN A 38 1.39 11.45 -7.81
C ASN A 38 0.94 12.77 -8.41
N ILE A 39 1.79 13.40 -9.15
CA ILE A 39 1.45 14.60 -9.89
C ILE A 39 1.22 14.14 -11.31
N ILE A 40 -0.03 14.22 -11.77
CA ILE A 40 -0.33 14.14 -13.18
C ILE A 40 0.09 15.50 -13.74
N HIS A 41 1.10 15.51 -14.59
CA HIS A 41 1.55 16.71 -15.27
C HIS A 41 0.98 16.72 -16.70
N GLU A 42 0.46 17.86 -17.11
CA GLU A 42 0.37 18.19 -18.53
C GLU A 42 1.77 18.50 -19.04
N THR A 43 2.19 17.83 -20.11
CA THR A 43 3.38 18.19 -20.87
C THR A 43 2.98 19.13 -22.01
N ASP A 44 3.92 19.91 -22.54
CA ASP A 44 3.69 20.90 -23.61
C ASP A 44 3.06 20.32 -24.90
N ASP A 45 2.97 19.00 -25.03
CA ASP A 45 2.40 18.28 -26.17
C ASP A 45 0.98 17.69 -25.90
N GLU A 46 0.20 18.22 -24.94
CA GLU A 46 -1.12 17.70 -24.53
C GLU A 46 -1.09 16.23 -24.06
N GLN A 47 0.07 15.73 -23.64
CA GLN A 47 0.19 14.38 -23.10
C GLN A 47 0.24 14.43 -21.58
N HIS A 48 -0.57 13.57 -20.95
CA HIS A 48 -0.55 13.42 -19.51
C HIS A 48 0.54 12.42 -19.09
N GLU A 49 1.30 12.76 -18.08
CA GLU A 49 2.27 11.86 -17.47
C GLU A 49 2.00 11.70 -15.97
N ILE A 50 2.13 10.47 -15.46
CA ILE A 50 2.09 10.21 -14.04
C ILE A 50 3.49 9.96 -13.50
N VAL A 51 3.92 10.81 -12.57
CA VAL A 51 5.21 10.68 -11.88
C VAL A 51 4.97 10.16 -10.47
N ILE A 52 5.45 8.95 -10.19
CA ILE A 52 5.39 8.32 -8.88
C ILE A 52 6.81 8.24 -8.33
N LEU A 53 7.12 9.05 -7.32
CA LEU A 53 8.43 9.17 -6.70
C LEU A 53 8.60 8.16 -5.55
N ASP A 54 8.27 6.90 -5.78
CA ASP A 54 8.40 5.82 -4.81
C ASP A 54 9.31 4.72 -5.39
N PRO A 55 10.55 4.60 -4.93
CA PRO A 55 11.48 3.58 -5.43
C PRO A 55 11.02 2.15 -5.16
N GLU A 56 10.29 1.91 -4.07
CA GLU A 56 9.78 0.59 -3.72
C GLU A 56 8.64 0.21 -4.67
N PHE A 57 7.82 1.18 -5.07
CA PHE A 57 6.82 0.98 -6.11
C PHE A 57 7.44 0.51 -7.41
N GLN A 58 8.52 1.12 -7.88
CA GLN A 58 9.15 0.73 -9.15
C GLN A 58 9.61 -0.73 -9.12
N SER A 59 10.23 -1.16 -8.04
CA SER A 59 10.68 -2.54 -7.85
C SER A 59 9.51 -3.52 -7.79
N TRP A 60 8.46 -3.17 -7.05
CA TRP A 60 7.25 -3.95 -6.92
C TRP A 60 6.49 -4.04 -8.25
N PHE A 61 6.38 -2.92 -8.96
CA PHE A 61 5.67 -2.80 -10.24
C PHE A 61 6.23 -3.73 -11.30
N VAL A 62 7.56 -3.75 -11.49
CA VAL A 62 8.23 -4.63 -12.45
C VAL A 62 7.93 -6.10 -12.18
N THR A 63 7.78 -6.46 -10.90
CA THR A 63 7.59 -7.87 -10.50
C THR A 63 6.13 -8.31 -10.51
N ASN A 64 5.20 -7.39 -10.20
CA ASN A 64 3.81 -7.74 -9.89
C ASN A 64 2.79 -7.25 -10.92
N ALA A 65 3.10 -6.18 -11.67
CA ALA A 65 2.17 -5.64 -12.64
C ALA A 65 1.97 -6.62 -13.81
N LYS A 66 0.73 -6.77 -14.27
CA LYS A 66 0.46 -7.47 -15.52
C LYS A 66 0.91 -6.59 -16.70
N PRO A 67 1.22 -7.18 -17.84
CA PRO A 67 1.60 -6.40 -19.03
C PRO A 67 0.56 -5.32 -19.37
N ILE A 68 1.03 -4.19 -19.90
CA ILE A 68 0.14 -3.17 -20.43
C ILE A 68 -0.81 -3.76 -21.46
N GLY A 69 -2.10 -3.42 -21.38
CA GLY A 69 -3.12 -4.00 -22.25
C GLY A 69 -3.70 -5.34 -21.76
N PHE A 70 -3.26 -5.87 -20.61
CA PHE A 70 -3.87 -7.05 -20.00
C PHE A 70 -5.35 -6.81 -19.65
N TYR A 71 -5.66 -5.62 -19.14
CA TYR A 71 -7.02 -5.12 -19.01
C TYR A 71 -7.26 -3.98 -20.02
N SER A 72 -8.53 -3.73 -20.35
CA SER A 72 -8.90 -2.61 -21.23
C SER A 72 -8.71 -1.26 -20.54
N LEU A 73 -8.54 -0.18 -21.32
CA LEU A 73 -8.51 1.19 -20.81
C LEU A 73 -9.72 1.47 -19.91
N ARG A 74 -10.92 1.15 -20.36
CA ARG A 74 -12.15 1.33 -19.58
C ARG A 74 -12.15 0.60 -18.23
N PHE A 75 -11.49 -0.56 -18.15
CA PHE A 75 -11.31 -1.27 -16.88
C PHE A 75 -10.46 -0.42 -15.93
N TYR A 76 -9.32 0.08 -16.40
CA TYR A 76 -8.45 0.91 -15.58
C TYR A 76 -9.13 2.19 -15.13
N GLU A 77 -9.76 2.93 -16.05
CA GLU A 77 -10.50 4.16 -15.76
C GLU A 77 -11.56 3.95 -14.68
N SER A 78 -12.41 2.94 -14.86
CA SER A 78 -13.49 2.66 -13.91
C SER A 78 -12.99 2.29 -12.50
N HIS A 79 -11.82 1.64 -12.41
CA HIS A 79 -11.19 1.33 -11.13
C HIS A 79 -10.49 2.56 -10.54
N ASN A 80 -9.77 3.32 -11.37
CA ASN A 80 -9.07 4.52 -10.92
C ASN A 80 -10.02 5.57 -10.35
N ILE A 81 -11.18 5.80 -10.96
CA ILE A 81 -12.20 6.70 -10.42
C ILE A 81 -12.56 6.31 -8.97
N ARG A 82 -12.79 5.03 -8.72
CA ARG A 82 -13.12 4.55 -7.37
C ARG A 82 -11.95 4.63 -6.41
N TYR A 83 -10.76 4.25 -6.86
CA TYR A 83 -9.53 4.34 -6.06
C TYR A 83 -9.20 5.77 -5.69
N VAL A 84 -9.25 6.70 -6.64
CA VAL A 84 -9.00 8.13 -6.40
C VAL A 84 -10.03 8.70 -5.44
N THR A 85 -11.30 8.36 -5.61
CA THR A 85 -12.36 8.79 -4.68
C THR A 85 -12.06 8.34 -3.25
N ALA A 86 -11.72 7.06 -3.06
CA ALA A 86 -11.39 6.51 -1.75
C ALA A 86 -10.07 7.09 -1.19
N TRP A 87 -9.07 7.30 -2.05
CA TRP A 87 -7.81 7.96 -1.72
C TRP A 87 -8.03 9.37 -1.20
N ASN A 88 -8.73 10.20 -1.96
CA ASN A 88 -8.99 11.60 -1.60
C ASN A 88 -9.84 11.73 -0.34
N GLN A 89 -10.77 10.79 -0.12
CA GLN A 89 -11.52 10.72 1.13
C GLN A 89 -10.59 10.46 2.33
N LYS A 90 -9.58 9.61 2.17
CA LYS A 90 -8.59 9.30 3.22
C LYS A 90 -7.56 10.41 3.39
N ALA A 91 -7.16 11.09 2.31
CA ALA A 91 -6.24 12.23 2.35
C ALA A 91 -6.77 13.38 3.22
N ARG A 92 -8.08 13.53 3.30
CA ARG A 92 -8.74 14.53 4.18
C ARG A 92 -8.71 14.13 5.66
N ASN A 93 -8.35 12.90 5.96
CA ASN A 93 -8.23 12.43 7.33
C ASN A 93 -6.79 12.62 7.83
N THR A 94 -6.58 13.55 8.73
CA THR A 94 -5.27 13.94 9.28
C THR A 94 -4.50 12.84 10.00
N TYR A 95 -5.11 11.70 10.29
CA TYR A 95 -4.50 10.58 11.04
C TYR A 95 -4.01 9.43 10.15
N GLY A 96 -4.17 9.53 8.83
CA GLY A 96 -3.78 8.47 7.89
C GLY A 96 -2.39 8.71 7.28
N PRO A 97 -1.82 7.68 6.63
CA PRO A 97 -0.55 7.77 5.91
C PRO A 97 -0.65 8.55 4.59
N ILE A 98 -1.86 8.75 4.09
CA ILE A 98 -2.13 9.52 2.87
C ILE A 98 -2.30 10.98 3.25
N THR A 99 -1.45 11.85 2.72
CA THR A 99 -1.41 13.28 3.09
C THR A 99 -1.77 14.22 1.95
N ASN A 100 -1.96 13.70 0.73
CA ASN A 100 -2.23 14.51 -0.46
C ASN A 100 -3.35 13.91 -1.30
N GLU A 101 -4.15 14.76 -1.91
CA GLU A 101 -5.17 14.37 -2.87
C GLU A 101 -4.55 14.12 -4.24
N ILE A 102 -5.18 13.25 -5.02
CA ILE A 102 -4.87 13.00 -6.43
C ILE A 102 -5.88 13.79 -7.26
N ASN A 103 -5.37 14.64 -8.16
CA ASN A 103 -6.20 15.33 -9.13
C ASN A 103 -6.40 14.41 -10.35
N TYR A 104 -7.59 13.83 -10.46
CA TYR A 104 -7.98 12.94 -11.55
C TYR A 104 -9.42 13.29 -11.97
N ASP A 105 -9.58 13.84 -13.17
CA ASP A 105 -10.91 14.15 -13.72
C ASP A 105 -11.42 12.94 -14.52
N PRO A 106 -12.57 12.35 -14.18
CA PRO A 106 -13.14 11.24 -14.94
C PRO A 106 -13.53 11.56 -16.39
N ASN A 107 -13.61 12.84 -16.75
CA ASN A 107 -13.96 13.29 -18.11
C ASN A 107 -12.71 13.57 -18.97
N GLU A 108 -11.53 13.49 -18.40
CA GLU A 108 -10.26 13.72 -19.08
C GLU A 108 -9.72 12.41 -19.67
N ASP A 109 -9.19 12.46 -20.88
CA ASP A 109 -8.54 11.31 -21.51
C ASP A 109 -7.04 11.28 -21.15
N TYR A 110 -6.71 10.55 -20.11
CA TYR A 110 -5.33 10.32 -19.66
C TYR A 110 -4.60 9.23 -20.46
N GLY A 111 -5.28 8.51 -21.32
CA GLY A 111 -4.73 7.41 -22.10
C GLY A 111 -4.42 6.15 -21.28
N MET A 112 -3.90 5.14 -21.99
CA MET A 112 -3.65 3.80 -21.43
C MET A 112 -2.52 3.80 -20.39
N GLU A 113 -1.43 4.49 -20.67
CA GLU A 113 -0.21 4.43 -19.85
C GLU A 113 -0.42 5.01 -18.44
N VAL A 114 -1.02 6.20 -18.36
CA VAL A 114 -1.34 6.87 -17.10
C VAL A 114 -2.31 6.03 -16.28
N ASN A 115 -3.40 5.58 -16.92
CA ASN A 115 -4.40 4.79 -16.24
C ASN A 115 -3.88 3.43 -15.76
N TYR A 116 -3.05 2.78 -16.55
CA TYR A 116 -2.37 1.54 -16.20
C TYR A 116 -1.45 1.72 -14.98
N LYS A 117 -0.57 2.72 -15.03
CA LYS A 117 0.41 2.99 -13.96
C LYS A 117 -0.28 3.39 -12.65
N LEU A 118 -1.30 4.23 -12.73
CA LEU A 118 -2.10 4.66 -11.58
C LEU A 118 -2.83 3.48 -10.91
N TYR A 119 -3.46 2.62 -11.70
CA TYR A 119 -4.12 1.42 -11.17
C TYR A 119 -3.14 0.52 -10.40
N TRP A 120 -1.98 0.24 -10.98
CA TRP A 120 -0.98 -0.61 -10.33
C TRP A 120 -0.35 0.05 -9.11
N TYR A 121 -0.29 1.38 -9.07
CA TYR A 121 0.10 2.09 -7.86
C TYR A 121 -0.89 1.85 -6.72
N PHE A 122 -2.18 1.92 -6.97
CA PHE A 122 -3.17 1.56 -5.96
C PHE A 122 -3.06 0.10 -5.52
N LYS A 123 -2.78 -0.82 -6.44
CA LYS A 123 -2.53 -2.24 -6.11
C LYS A 123 -1.28 -2.42 -5.25
N TYR A 124 -0.25 -1.64 -5.48
CA TYR A 124 0.93 -1.59 -4.62
C TYR A 124 0.58 -1.10 -3.21
N ILE A 125 -0.14 -0.01 -3.09
CA ILE A 125 -0.61 0.49 -1.79
C ILE A 125 -1.47 -0.57 -1.06
N GLU A 126 -2.33 -1.28 -1.76
CA GLU A 126 -3.08 -2.40 -1.18
C GLU A 126 -2.19 -3.56 -0.74
N SER A 127 -1.06 -3.80 -1.40
CA SER A 127 -0.11 -4.85 -0.98
C SER A 127 0.59 -4.52 0.34
N ILE A 128 0.75 -3.23 0.65
CA ILE A 128 1.36 -2.75 1.90
C ILE A 128 0.33 -2.68 3.03
N TYR A 129 -0.83 -2.12 2.76
CA TYR A 129 -1.84 -1.80 3.78
C TYR A 129 -3.04 -2.76 3.82
N GLY A 130 -2.99 -3.84 3.01
CA GLY A 130 -4.13 -4.73 2.86
C GLY A 130 -5.28 -4.05 2.12
N ARG A 131 -6.52 -4.45 2.42
CA ARG A 131 -7.72 -3.87 1.80
C ARG A 131 -7.97 -2.43 2.25
N TYR A 132 -7.04 -1.56 1.99
CA TYR A 132 -7.06 -0.20 2.47
C TYR A 132 -8.20 0.63 1.87
N PHE A 133 -8.54 0.41 0.61
CA PHE A 133 -9.56 1.19 -0.10
C PHE A 133 -10.98 0.64 0.01
N PHE A 134 -11.18 -0.63 0.39
CA PHE A 134 -12.49 -1.27 0.50
C PHE A 134 -13.35 -1.12 -0.78
N LEU A 135 -12.78 -1.46 -1.94
CA LEU A 135 -13.48 -1.44 -3.23
C LEU A 135 -14.24 -2.74 -3.49
#